data_ef23b9e4de3987bf79f760959f9ba058
#
_entry.id   ef23b9e4de3987bf79f760959f9ba058
#
_cell.length_a   1.000
_cell.length_b   1.000
_cell.length_c   1.000
_cell.angle_alpha   90.00
_cell.angle_beta   90.00
_cell.angle_gamma   90.00
#
_symmetry.space_group_name_H-M   'P 1'
#
loop_
_entity.id
_entity.type
_entity.pdbx_description
1 polymer ?
#
loop_
_entity_poly.entity_id
_entity_poly.type
_entity_poly.pdbx_seq_one_letter_code
_entity_poly.pdbx_strand_id
1 'polypeptide(L)'
;TNHLDSSGRQRLYDWVEKYRSTLLVVSHDRTLLNLLPEICELEKHQINYYGGNYEFYKEQKTLMQEALQQRIEEKEKALRIARKVARETAERRDKQNVRGEKSNIKKGVPRIVLNALQGKSEKSTSKLTGVHQEKAEKLTNERNQLRGSLSPTAALKTDFNSSSLHTGKILVTAKEINFSYHSNSVNNDILTNNEINSSDTGYLPNPNTNDIQENSISKQQLWQAPVSFQLKSGDRFRIEGANGSGKTTLLKLITGQLQPQEGTLTRTDFSYVYLNQEYSIIDDRNSILEQAYAFNSRNLPEHEIKIILNRYLFPASEWDKSCRKLSGGEKMRLAFCCLMISNNTPDMFILDEPTNNLDIQSIEIITATIKNYAGTVIAISHDNYFIQEIGVEQCILLS
;
A
#
# COMPACT_ATOMS: atom_id res chain seq x y z
N THR A 1 13.85 -5.01 -14.00
CA THR A 1 14.51 -4.26 -12.88
C THR A 1 14.33 -4.93 -11.53
N ASN A 2 13.28 -5.74 -11.31
CA ASN A 2 12.87 -6.23 -9.99
C ASN A 2 13.88 -7.09 -9.21
N HIS A 3 14.78 -7.79 -9.92
CA HIS A 3 15.78 -8.67 -9.29
C HIS A 3 17.20 -8.09 -9.34
N LEU A 4 17.34 -6.84 -9.85
CA LEU A 4 18.62 -6.16 -9.92
C LEU A 4 18.85 -5.38 -8.63
N ASP A 5 20.04 -5.52 -8.06
CA ASP A 5 20.54 -4.63 -7.00
C ASP A 5 20.87 -3.25 -7.55
N SER A 6 21.26 -2.32 -6.68
CA SER A 6 21.57 -0.94 -7.06
C SER A 6 22.62 -0.86 -8.17
N SER A 7 23.65 -1.73 -8.13
CA SER A 7 24.74 -1.76 -9.11
C SER A 7 24.25 -2.27 -10.47
N GLY A 8 23.43 -3.31 -10.48
CA GLY A 8 22.82 -3.86 -11.68
C GLY A 8 21.83 -2.89 -12.34
N ARG A 9 21.04 -2.19 -11.53
CA ARG A 9 20.14 -1.12 -12.01
C ARG A 9 20.93 0.02 -12.65
N GLN A 10 22.01 0.49 -12.01
CA GLN A 10 22.83 1.56 -12.56
C GLN A 10 23.43 1.19 -13.91
N ARG A 11 23.94 -0.04 -14.06
CA ARG A 11 24.47 -0.51 -15.35
C ARG A 11 23.39 -0.54 -16.44
N LEU A 12 22.15 -0.91 -16.08
CA LEU A 12 21.02 -0.89 -17.01
C LEU A 12 20.69 0.56 -17.44
N TYR A 13 20.66 1.49 -16.48
CA TYR A 13 20.40 2.91 -16.76
C TYR A 13 21.46 3.49 -17.69
N ASP A 14 22.74 3.30 -17.37
CA ASP A 14 23.87 3.74 -18.20
C ASP A 14 23.82 3.13 -19.63
N TRP A 15 23.34 1.89 -19.76
CA TRP A 15 23.18 1.27 -21.05
C TRP A 15 22.02 1.91 -21.83
N VAL A 16 20.87 2.15 -21.22
CA VAL A 16 19.72 2.79 -21.84
C VAL A 16 20.07 4.21 -22.33
N GLU A 17 20.77 5.01 -21.53
CA GLU A 17 21.19 6.37 -21.91
C GLU A 17 22.12 6.39 -23.13
N LYS A 18 22.98 5.38 -23.27
CA LYS A 18 23.93 5.27 -24.37
C LYS A 18 23.34 4.64 -25.62
N TYR A 19 22.18 3.97 -25.51
CA TYR A 19 21.55 3.27 -26.62
C TYR A 19 20.97 4.26 -27.65
N ARG A 20 21.31 4.09 -28.93
CA ARG A 20 20.96 5.08 -30.00
C ARG A 20 19.95 4.58 -31.02
N SER A 21 19.55 3.32 -30.93
CA SER A 21 18.53 2.76 -31.81
C SER A 21 17.15 2.80 -31.15
N THR A 22 16.12 2.37 -31.86
CA THR A 22 14.75 2.29 -31.32
C THR A 22 14.70 1.34 -30.14
N LEU A 23 14.18 1.80 -29.03
CA LEU A 23 14.05 1.06 -27.79
C LEU A 23 12.60 1.15 -27.27
N LEU A 24 11.98 0.01 -27.06
CA LEU A 24 10.68 -0.09 -26.40
C LEU A 24 10.86 -0.74 -25.03
N VAL A 25 10.49 -0.03 -23.97
CA VAL A 25 10.62 -0.47 -22.58
C VAL A 25 9.25 -0.60 -21.94
N VAL A 26 8.98 -1.74 -21.31
CA VAL A 26 7.82 -1.93 -20.43
C VAL A 26 8.35 -2.08 -19.00
N SER A 27 8.09 -1.11 -18.15
CA SER A 27 8.61 -1.07 -16.80
C SER A 27 7.72 -0.27 -15.86
N HIS A 28 7.81 -0.57 -14.56
CA HIS A 28 7.26 0.25 -13.48
C HIS A 28 8.36 0.99 -12.70
N ASP A 29 9.61 0.84 -13.13
CA ASP A 29 10.76 1.54 -12.55
C ASP A 29 10.76 3.00 -12.99
N ARG A 30 10.40 3.88 -12.07
CA ARG A 30 10.23 5.32 -12.32
C ARG A 30 11.53 6.00 -12.73
N THR A 31 12.66 5.54 -12.20
CA THR A 31 13.98 6.05 -12.59
C THR A 31 14.29 5.70 -14.04
N LEU A 32 14.05 4.44 -14.43
CA LEU A 32 14.24 3.99 -15.81
C LEU A 32 13.31 4.74 -16.78
N LEU A 33 12.02 4.88 -16.43
CA LEU A 33 11.05 5.60 -17.24
C LEU A 33 11.41 7.09 -17.39
N ASN A 34 12.08 7.67 -16.42
CA ASN A 34 12.49 9.07 -16.48
C ASN A 34 13.67 9.33 -17.43
N LEU A 35 14.41 8.28 -17.84
CA LEU A 35 15.45 8.37 -18.87
C LEU A 35 14.87 8.37 -20.30
N LEU A 36 13.59 8.03 -20.45
CA LEU A 36 12.96 7.93 -21.76
C LEU A 36 12.30 9.26 -22.15
N PRO A 37 12.39 9.67 -23.43
CA PRO A 37 11.85 10.96 -23.89
C PRO A 37 10.32 10.96 -24.05
N GLU A 38 9.69 9.79 -24.05
CA GLU A 38 8.28 9.62 -24.34
C GLU A 38 7.68 8.49 -23.51
N ILE A 39 6.46 8.70 -23.01
CA ILE A 39 5.72 7.71 -22.23
C ILE A 39 4.41 7.37 -22.93
N CYS A 40 4.15 6.06 -23.07
CA CYS A 40 2.86 5.53 -23.53
C CYS A 40 2.17 4.84 -22.35
N GLU A 41 1.02 5.34 -21.93
CA GLU A 41 0.19 4.70 -20.92
C GLU A 41 -0.86 3.82 -21.58
N LEU A 42 -0.85 2.52 -21.26
CA LEU A 42 -1.87 1.57 -21.69
C LEU A 42 -2.98 1.50 -20.64
N GLU A 43 -4.14 2.05 -20.95
CA GLU A 43 -5.30 2.07 -20.05
C GLU A 43 -6.50 1.39 -20.71
N LYS A 44 -6.98 0.28 -20.13
CA LYS A 44 -8.13 -0.53 -20.60
C LYS A 44 -8.12 -0.83 -22.12
N HIS A 45 -8.57 0.11 -22.94
CA HIS A 45 -8.66 -0.05 -24.39
C HIS A 45 -8.06 1.15 -25.15
N GLN A 46 -7.29 1.98 -24.47
CA GLN A 46 -6.69 3.19 -25.05
C GLN A 46 -5.21 3.26 -24.73
N ILE A 47 -4.46 3.83 -25.66
CA ILE A 47 -3.06 4.19 -25.44
C ILE A 47 -3.03 5.72 -25.38
N ASN A 48 -2.64 6.24 -24.22
CA ASN A 48 -2.43 7.66 -24.03
C ASN A 48 -0.95 7.96 -24.23
N TYR A 49 -0.66 8.92 -25.07
CA TYR A 49 0.69 9.31 -25.46
C TYR A 49 1.10 10.62 -24.76
N TYR A 50 2.26 10.62 -24.14
CA TYR A 50 2.84 11.77 -23.45
C TYR A 50 4.23 12.05 -24.02
N GLY A 51 4.43 13.24 -24.62
CA GLY A 51 5.68 13.66 -25.28
C GLY A 51 6.71 14.19 -24.28
N GLY A 52 6.99 13.45 -23.20
CA GLY A 52 7.95 13.80 -22.18
C GLY A 52 8.31 12.57 -21.32
N ASN A 53 9.25 12.76 -20.40
CA ASN A 53 9.70 11.72 -19.49
C ASN A 53 8.64 11.41 -18.40
N TYR A 54 8.98 10.54 -17.44
CA TYR A 54 8.05 10.13 -16.37
C TYR A 54 7.60 11.31 -15.49
N GLU A 55 8.47 12.27 -15.20
CA GLU A 55 8.10 13.44 -14.39
C GLU A 55 7.07 14.31 -15.12
N PHE A 56 7.25 14.55 -16.42
CA PHE A 56 6.28 15.25 -17.24
C PHE A 56 4.93 14.52 -17.29
N TYR A 57 4.96 13.20 -17.49
CA TYR A 57 3.76 12.35 -17.43
C TYR A 57 3.03 12.52 -16.09
N LYS A 58 3.76 12.43 -14.97
CA LYS A 58 3.22 12.55 -13.61
C LYS A 58 2.56 13.93 -13.40
N GLU A 59 3.22 14.99 -13.85
CA GLU A 59 2.69 16.36 -13.76
C GLU A 59 1.39 16.49 -14.55
N GLN A 60 1.37 16.06 -15.81
CA GLN A 60 0.17 16.09 -16.64
C GLN A 60 -0.98 15.28 -16.05
N LYS A 61 -0.68 14.09 -15.51
CA LYS A 61 -1.68 13.25 -14.86
C LYS A 61 -2.25 13.93 -13.60
N THR A 62 -1.41 14.58 -12.81
CA THR A 62 -1.82 15.32 -11.61
C THR A 62 -2.74 16.49 -11.98
N LEU A 63 -2.37 17.30 -12.97
CA LEU A 63 -3.20 18.41 -13.45
C LEU A 63 -4.56 17.93 -13.99
N MET A 64 -4.58 16.82 -14.72
CA MET A 64 -5.83 16.21 -15.20
C MET A 64 -6.72 15.75 -14.04
N GLN A 65 -6.14 15.16 -13.02
CA GLN A 65 -6.87 14.68 -11.83
C GLN A 65 -7.42 15.85 -11.01
N GLU A 66 -6.64 16.91 -10.80
CA GLU A 66 -7.10 18.12 -10.11
C GLU A 66 -8.25 18.79 -10.85
N ALA A 67 -8.15 18.93 -12.17
CA ALA A 67 -9.23 19.48 -12.99
C ALA A 67 -10.50 18.60 -12.93
N LEU A 68 -10.35 17.28 -12.90
CA LEU A 68 -11.45 16.34 -12.76
C LEU A 68 -12.10 16.46 -11.37
N GLN A 69 -11.30 16.56 -10.32
CA GLN A 69 -11.77 16.77 -8.95
C GLN A 69 -12.58 18.07 -8.82
N GLN A 70 -12.09 19.17 -9.38
CA GLN A 70 -12.81 20.45 -9.38
C GLN A 70 -14.18 20.32 -10.08
N ARG A 71 -14.24 19.65 -11.24
CA ARG A 71 -15.51 19.39 -11.94
C ARG A 71 -16.49 18.56 -11.11
N ILE A 72 -15.99 17.57 -10.36
CA ILE A 72 -16.83 16.77 -9.45
C ILE A 72 -17.39 17.66 -8.36
N GLU A 73 -16.58 18.50 -7.72
CA GLU A 73 -17.02 19.43 -6.69
C GLU A 73 -18.06 20.45 -7.19
N GLU A 74 -17.88 20.96 -8.39
CA GLU A 74 -18.88 21.83 -9.04
C GLU A 74 -20.23 21.11 -9.24
N LYS A 75 -20.20 19.85 -9.73
CA LYS A 75 -21.41 19.05 -9.89
C LYS A 75 -22.08 18.72 -8.55
N GLU A 76 -21.30 18.49 -7.49
CA GLU A 76 -21.83 18.30 -6.14
C GLU A 76 -22.49 19.55 -5.58
N LYS A 77 -21.89 20.72 -5.77
CA LYS A 77 -22.50 21.99 -5.41
C LYS A 77 -23.80 22.21 -6.18
N ALA A 78 -23.78 21.99 -7.50
CA ALA A 78 -24.98 22.12 -8.33
C ALA A 78 -26.10 21.15 -7.91
N LEU A 79 -25.76 19.89 -7.57
CA LEU A 79 -26.72 18.90 -7.06
C LEU A 79 -27.32 19.32 -5.71
N ARG A 80 -26.49 19.84 -4.81
CA ARG A 80 -26.96 20.37 -3.51
C ARG A 80 -27.94 21.52 -3.68
N ILE A 81 -27.62 22.46 -4.58
CA ILE A 81 -28.51 23.58 -4.90
C ILE A 81 -29.81 23.08 -5.53
N ALA A 82 -29.73 22.18 -6.51
CA ALA A 82 -30.91 21.60 -7.18
C ALA A 82 -31.86 20.90 -6.17
N ARG A 83 -31.31 20.10 -5.27
CA ARG A 83 -32.08 19.44 -4.19
C ARG A 83 -32.72 20.44 -3.21
N LYS A 84 -31.98 21.51 -2.83
CA LYS A 84 -32.50 22.56 -1.97
C LYS A 84 -33.67 23.29 -2.64
N VAL A 85 -33.52 23.69 -3.90
CA VAL A 85 -34.58 24.37 -4.67
C VAL A 85 -35.80 23.48 -4.84
N ALA A 86 -35.60 22.18 -5.13
CA ALA A 86 -36.69 21.21 -5.21
C ALA A 86 -37.49 21.14 -3.91
N ARG A 87 -36.81 21.03 -2.78
CA ARG A 87 -37.42 20.98 -1.45
C ARG A 87 -38.20 22.27 -1.12
N GLU A 88 -37.56 23.43 -1.29
CA GLU A 88 -38.21 24.73 -1.02
C GLU A 88 -39.43 24.93 -1.93
N THR A 89 -39.36 24.50 -3.19
CA THR A 89 -40.47 24.57 -4.13
C THR A 89 -41.62 23.69 -3.71
N ALA A 90 -41.34 22.45 -3.28
CA ALA A 90 -42.35 21.53 -2.75
C ALA A 90 -43.02 22.12 -1.49
N GLU A 91 -42.25 22.58 -0.51
CA GLU A 91 -42.78 23.22 0.72
C GLU A 91 -43.65 24.44 0.43
N ARG A 92 -43.26 25.28 -0.55
CA ARG A 92 -44.07 26.44 -0.95
C ARG A 92 -45.40 26.00 -1.60
N ARG A 93 -45.36 25.00 -2.45
CA ARG A 93 -46.53 24.41 -3.11
C ARG A 93 -47.50 23.82 -2.11
N ASP A 94 -47.03 23.05 -1.14
CA ASP A 94 -47.84 22.45 -0.10
C ASP A 94 -48.55 23.53 0.72
N LYS A 95 -47.82 24.60 1.12
CA LYS A 95 -48.40 25.76 1.83
C LYS A 95 -49.47 26.48 0.97
N GLN A 96 -49.25 26.64 -0.33
CA GLN A 96 -50.22 27.24 -1.24
C GLN A 96 -51.48 26.37 -1.40
N ASN A 97 -51.32 25.05 -1.57
CA ASN A 97 -52.42 24.12 -1.69
C ASN A 97 -53.31 24.13 -0.43
N VAL A 98 -52.70 24.05 0.76
CA VAL A 98 -53.44 24.14 2.05
C VAL A 98 -54.17 25.46 2.20
N ARG A 99 -53.55 26.59 1.82
CA ARG A 99 -54.20 27.91 1.88
C ARG A 99 -55.35 28.01 0.86
N GLY A 100 -55.16 27.48 -0.36
CA GLY A 100 -56.15 27.45 -1.40
C GLY A 100 -57.36 26.64 -0.99
N GLU A 101 -57.17 25.45 -0.43
CA GLU A 101 -58.21 24.57 0.09
C GLU A 101 -59.03 25.26 1.19
N LYS A 102 -58.38 25.84 2.21
CA LYS A 102 -59.03 26.56 3.27
C LYS A 102 -59.85 27.76 2.75
N SER A 103 -59.35 28.49 1.74
CA SER A 103 -60.05 29.65 1.14
C SER A 103 -61.29 29.19 0.35
N ASN A 104 -61.18 28.07 -0.39
CA ASN A 104 -62.29 27.54 -1.20
C ASN A 104 -63.41 26.96 -0.34
N ILE A 105 -63.09 26.35 0.80
CA ILE A 105 -64.04 25.87 1.79
C ILE A 105 -64.81 27.07 2.39
N LYS A 106 -64.08 28.16 2.77
CA LYS A 106 -64.72 29.39 3.32
C LYS A 106 -65.66 30.05 2.29
N LYS A 107 -65.39 29.94 1.01
CA LYS A 107 -66.23 30.50 -0.09
C LYS A 107 -67.39 29.62 -0.48
N GLY A 108 -67.63 28.50 0.18
CA GLY A 108 -68.79 27.61 -0.10
C GLY A 108 -68.70 26.93 -1.48
N VAL A 109 -67.51 26.71 -2.07
CA VAL A 109 -67.34 26.11 -3.38
C VAL A 109 -67.87 24.67 -3.37
N PRO A 110 -68.70 24.25 -4.35
CA PRO A 110 -69.24 22.87 -4.43
C PRO A 110 -68.13 21.81 -4.46
N ARG A 111 -68.37 20.67 -3.79
CA ARG A 111 -67.37 19.57 -3.63
C ARG A 111 -66.84 19.02 -4.98
N ILE A 112 -67.64 19.00 -6.01
CA ILE A 112 -67.26 18.57 -7.35
C ILE A 112 -66.19 19.51 -7.94
N VAL A 113 -66.36 20.82 -7.75
CA VAL A 113 -65.40 21.81 -8.26
C VAL A 113 -64.09 21.77 -7.43
N LEU A 114 -64.19 21.58 -6.10
CA LEU A 114 -63.03 21.38 -5.23
C LEU A 114 -62.18 20.17 -5.70
N ASN A 115 -62.81 19.04 -5.98
CA ASN A 115 -62.10 17.84 -6.46
C ASN A 115 -61.43 18.08 -7.84
N ALA A 116 -62.06 18.84 -8.74
CA ALA A 116 -61.50 19.18 -10.05
C ALA A 116 -60.29 20.11 -9.91
N LEU A 117 -60.35 21.10 -8.99
CA LEU A 117 -59.23 22.03 -8.67
C LEU A 117 -58.06 21.30 -8.01
N GLN A 118 -58.35 20.37 -7.08
CA GLN A 118 -57.38 19.52 -6.43
C GLN A 118 -56.64 18.64 -7.44
N GLY A 119 -57.33 17.95 -8.35
CA GLY A 119 -56.74 17.13 -9.40
C GLY A 119 -55.87 17.93 -10.38
N LYS A 120 -56.21 19.22 -10.68
CA LYS A 120 -55.35 20.10 -11.48
C LYS A 120 -54.10 20.50 -10.72
N SER A 121 -54.21 20.80 -9.43
CA SER A 121 -53.08 21.16 -8.54
C SER A 121 -52.10 19.96 -8.41
N GLU A 122 -52.62 18.75 -8.19
CA GLU A 122 -51.84 17.54 -8.07
C GLU A 122 -51.06 17.23 -9.37
N LYS A 123 -51.71 17.32 -10.54
CA LYS A 123 -51.04 17.16 -11.83
C LYS A 123 -49.92 18.17 -12.07
N SER A 124 -50.17 19.45 -11.72
CA SER A 124 -49.17 20.52 -11.84
C SER A 124 -47.99 20.30 -10.89
N THR A 125 -48.25 19.86 -9.64
CA THR A 125 -47.22 19.56 -8.64
C THR A 125 -46.38 18.35 -9.07
N SER A 126 -47.05 17.26 -9.55
CA SER A 126 -46.37 16.07 -10.05
C SER A 126 -45.44 16.39 -11.23
N LYS A 127 -45.89 17.20 -12.20
CA LYS A 127 -45.05 17.63 -13.34
C LYS A 127 -43.83 18.42 -12.89
N LEU A 128 -43.99 19.34 -11.93
CA LEU A 128 -42.90 20.15 -11.41
C LEU A 128 -41.88 19.29 -10.62
N THR A 129 -42.37 18.39 -9.78
CA THR A 129 -41.54 17.42 -9.03
C THR A 129 -40.75 16.55 -10.01
N GLY A 130 -41.38 16.05 -11.09
CA GLY A 130 -40.70 15.28 -12.13
C GLY A 130 -39.55 16.03 -12.77
N VAL A 131 -39.72 17.30 -13.14
CA VAL A 131 -38.64 18.14 -13.72
C VAL A 131 -37.46 18.30 -12.74
N HIS A 132 -37.74 18.54 -11.45
CA HIS A 132 -36.67 18.67 -10.46
C HIS A 132 -35.95 17.34 -10.21
N GLN A 133 -36.68 16.23 -10.21
CA GLN A 133 -36.12 14.90 -10.05
C GLN A 133 -35.24 14.52 -11.24
N GLU A 134 -35.71 14.72 -12.46
CA GLU A 134 -34.95 14.48 -13.69
C GLU A 134 -33.62 15.28 -13.71
N LYS A 135 -33.69 16.56 -13.31
CA LYS A 135 -32.49 17.39 -13.20
C LYS A 135 -31.51 16.86 -12.15
N ALA A 136 -31.99 16.41 -11.00
CA ALA A 136 -31.15 15.85 -9.96
C ALA A 136 -30.55 14.51 -10.36
N GLU A 137 -31.30 13.64 -11.06
CA GLU A 137 -30.82 12.38 -11.61
C GLU A 137 -29.74 12.61 -12.68
N LYS A 138 -29.95 13.55 -13.60
CA LYS A 138 -28.94 13.92 -14.61
C LYS A 138 -27.64 14.35 -13.97
N LEU A 139 -27.69 15.27 -13.00
CA LEU A 139 -26.50 15.74 -12.29
C LEU A 139 -25.82 14.61 -11.50
N THR A 140 -26.59 13.68 -10.94
CA THR A 140 -26.08 12.51 -10.21
C THR A 140 -25.35 11.57 -11.16
N ASN A 141 -25.90 11.31 -12.33
CA ASN A 141 -25.30 10.45 -13.34
C ASN A 141 -24.00 11.08 -13.90
N GLU A 142 -24.01 12.38 -14.23
CA GLU A 142 -22.81 13.09 -14.65
C GLU A 142 -21.71 13.04 -13.58
N ARG A 143 -22.04 13.31 -12.31
CA ARG A 143 -21.10 13.19 -11.21
C ARG A 143 -20.54 11.77 -11.07
N ASN A 144 -21.37 10.74 -11.17
CA ASN A 144 -20.94 9.35 -11.06
C ASN A 144 -20.01 8.93 -12.22
N GLN A 145 -20.28 9.40 -13.43
CA GLN A 145 -19.38 9.21 -14.59
C GLN A 145 -18.01 9.86 -14.34
N LEU A 146 -17.99 11.11 -13.89
CA LEU A 146 -16.73 11.81 -13.57
C LEU A 146 -15.97 11.11 -12.43
N ARG A 147 -16.66 10.64 -11.37
CA ARG A 147 -16.03 9.86 -10.30
C ARG A 147 -15.44 8.54 -10.78
N GLY A 148 -16.05 7.89 -11.75
CA GLY A 148 -15.52 6.67 -12.37
C GLY A 148 -14.24 6.89 -13.17
N SER A 149 -13.94 8.13 -13.57
CA SER A 149 -12.72 8.53 -14.27
C SER A 149 -11.64 9.07 -13.33
N LEU A 150 -11.95 9.29 -12.03
CA LEU A 150 -10.97 9.75 -11.05
C LEU A 150 -10.06 8.59 -10.65
N SER A 151 -8.74 8.86 -10.63
CA SER A 151 -7.81 7.87 -10.07
C SER A 151 -8.09 7.65 -8.59
N PRO A 152 -8.13 6.39 -8.11
CA PRO A 152 -8.41 6.08 -6.71
C PRO A 152 -7.41 6.66 -5.71
N THR A 153 -6.18 6.90 -6.15
CA THR A 153 -5.11 7.50 -5.33
C THR A 153 -5.44 8.89 -4.82
N ALA A 154 -6.17 9.71 -5.60
CA ALA A 154 -6.60 11.05 -5.18
C ALA A 154 -7.64 11.04 -4.02
N ALA A 155 -8.28 9.91 -3.77
CA ALA A 155 -9.31 9.74 -2.73
C ALA A 155 -8.81 9.07 -1.45
N LEU A 156 -7.54 8.65 -1.41
CA LEU A 156 -6.95 7.95 -0.27
C LEU A 156 -6.69 8.90 0.91
N LYS A 157 -7.72 9.12 1.72
CA LYS A 157 -7.53 9.53 3.10
C LYS A 157 -7.24 8.26 3.90
N THR A 158 -5.98 7.97 4.13
CA THR A 158 -5.53 6.88 4.98
C THR A 158 -5.45 7.43 6.40
N ASP A 159 -6.48 7.22 7.18
CA ASP A 159 -6.48 7.55 8.59
C ASP A 159 -6.01 6.31 9.37
N PHE A 160 -4.70 6.02 9.37
CA PHE A 160 -4.16 5.20 10.44
C PHE A 160 -4.31 5.95 11.76
N ASN A 161 -4.91 5.33 12.74
CA ASN A 161 -4.85 5.85 14.10
C ASN A 161 -3.36 6.03 14.47
N SER A 162 -3.05 7.07 15.24
CA SER A 162 -1.68 7.29 15.72
C SER A 162 -1.17 6.04 16.47
N SER A 163 0.12 5.72 16.27
CA SER A 163 0.83 4.74 17.11
C SER A 163 0.53 5.02 18.59
N SER A 164 0.42 3.98 19.40
CA SER A 164 0.21 4.09 20.84
C SER A 164 1.41 4.69 21.57
N LEU A 165 2.57 4.79 20.90
CA LEU A 165 3.82 5.25 21.48
C LEU A 165 4.00 6.76 21.33
N HIS A 166 4.55 7.35 22.38
CA HIS A 166 4.97 8.75 22.35
C HIS A 166 6.07 8.97 21.30
N THR A 167 5.91 9.99 20.46
CA THR A 167 6.92 10.37 19.46
C THR A 167 8.27 10.67 20.12
N GLY A 168 9.35 10.14 19.55
CA GLY A 168 10.70 10.30 20.09
C GLY A 168 11.09 9.28 21.17
N LYS A 169 10.20 8.36 21.59
CA LYS A 169 10.58 7.25 22.48
C LYS A 169 11.62 6.38 21.78
N ILE A 170 12.73 6.08 22.46
CA ILE A 170 13.77 5.19 21.95
C ILE A 170 13.20 3.76 21.89
N LEU A 171 13.20 3.18 20.69
CA LEU A 171 12.72 1.81 20.43
C LEU A 171 13.86 0.81 20.43
N VAL A 172 14.95 1.14 19.73
CA VAL A 172 16.13 0.30 19.61
C VAL A 172 17.38 1.15 19.71
N THR A 173 18.37 0.69 20.47
CA THR A 173 19.72 1.23 20.48
C THR A 173 20.70 0.11 20.20
N ALA A 174 21.46 0.22 19.15
CA ALA A 174 22.54 -0.67 18.75
C ALA A 174 23.88 0.05 18.88
N LYS A 175 24.82 -0.58 19.57
CA LYS A 175 26.19 -0.06 19.74
C LYS A 175 27.18 -1.15 19.32
N GLU A 176 27.91 -0.85 18.24
CA GLU A 176 28.97 -1.69 17.70
C GLU A 176 28.57 -3.15 17.49
N ILE A 177 27.33 -3.38 17.04
CA ILE A 177 26.81 -4.73 16.83
C ILE A 177 27.41 -5.38 15.58
N ASN A 178 27.72 -6.69 15.70
CA ASN A 178 28.04 -7.53 14.58
C ASN A 178 27.43 -8.93 14.76
N PHE A 179 27.39 -9.69 13.68
CA PHE A 179 26.79 -11.04 13.64
C PHE A 179 27.62 -11.96 12.74
N SER A 180 27.65 -13.25 13.05
CA SER A 180 28.23 -14.27 12.18
C SER A 180 27.34 -15.50 12.17
N TYR A 181 27.15 -16.10 11.01
CA TYR A 181 26.51 -17.41 10.90
C TYR A 181 27.55 -18.48 11.20
N HIS A 182 27.24 -19.42 12.14
CA HIS A 182 28.07 -20.60 12.28
C HIS A 182 27.83 -21.47 11.04
N SER A 183 28.84 -21.68 10.22
CA SER A 183 28.82 -22.73 9.21
C SER A 183 28.92 -24.07 9.94
N ASN A 184 27.80 -24.71 10.21
CA ASN A 184 27.83 -26.15 10.48
C ASN A 184 28.28 -26.81 9.17
N SER A 185 29.54 -27.13 9.05
CA SER A 185 30.00 -28.10 8.08
C SER A 185 29.30 -29.41 8.42
N VAL A 186 28.26 -29.73 7.68
CA VAL A 186 27.67 -31.08 7.68
C VAL A 186 28.77 -31.96 7.13
N ASN A 187 29.48 -32.67 8.01
CA ASN A 187 30.26 -33.80 7.63
C ASN A 187 29.28 -34.78 6.95
N ASN A 188 29.29 -34.82 5.62
CA ASN A 188 28.77 -35.94 4.88
C ASN A 188 29.67 -37.12 5.15
N ASP A 189 29.43 -37.83 6.24
CA ASP A 189 29.87 -39.20 6.38
C ASP A 189 29.12 -40.03 5.34
N ILE A 190 29.75 -40.17 4.21
CA ILE A 190 29.39 -41.18 3.20
C ILE A 190 29.65 -42.52 3.85
N LEU A 191 28.61 -43.12 4.43
CA LEU A 191 28.58 -44.53 4.75
C LEU A 191 28.62 -45.31 3.41
N THR A 192 29.82 -45.60 2.92
CA THR A 192 30.00 -46.66 1.98
C THR A 192 30.08 -47.99 2.76
N ASN A 193 29.00 -48.73 2.75
CA ASN A 193 28.98 -50.14 3.05
C ASN A 193 29.87 -50.83 2.00
N ASN A 194 30.99 -51.40 2.43
CA ASN A 194 31.60 -52.57 1.83
C ASN A 194 32.22 -53.40 2.93
N GLU A 195 31.56 -54.49 3.24
CA GLU A 195 32.17 -55.70 3.83
C GLU A 195 33.26 -56.19 2.87
N ILE A 196 34.41 -56.62 3.40
CA ILE A 196 35.05 -57.90 3.14
C ILE A 196 36.44 -57.95 3.81
N ASN A 197 36.53 -58.85 4.78
CA ASN A 197 37.59 -59.77 5.21
C ASN A 197 39.08 -59.42 5.15
N SER A 198 39.66 -59.74 6.27
CA SER A 198 40.83 -60.58 6.59
C SER A 198 42.15 -59.88 6.89
N SER A 199 42.55 -60.21 8.13
CA SER A 199 43.88 -60.65 8.61
C SER A 199 45.08 -59.73 8.58
N ASP A 200 45.58 -59.59 9.79
CA ASP A 200 46.98 -59.63 10.22
C ASP A 200 47.82 -58.37 10.37
N THR A 201 48.40 -58.41 11.52
CA THR A 201 49.69 -57.87 12.00
C THR A 201 49.76 -56.41 12.49
N GLY A 202 50.02 -56.44 13.78
CA GLY A 202 50.35 -55.39 14.68
C GLY A 202 51.41 -54.38 14.31
N TYR A 203 51.12 -53.17 14.76
CA TYR A 203 52.12 -52.22 15.25
C TYR A 203 51.40 -51.21 16.17
N LEU A 204 51.81 -51.15 17.41
CA LEU A 204 51.44 -50.14 18.38
C LEU A 204 52.10 -48.80 17.97
N PRO A 205 51.39 -47.69 17.89
CA PRO A 205 52.04 -46.39 17.89
C PRO A 205 52.09 -45.79 19.28
N ASN A 206 53.23 -45.18 19.52
CA ASN A 206 53.71 -44.44 20.65
C ASN A 206 52.76 -43.31 21.06
N PRO A 207 52.52 -43.11 22.38
CA PRO A 207 51.73 -41.96 22.86
C PRO A 207 52.67 -40.79 23.16
N ASN A 208 52.80 -39.83 22.29
CA ASN A 208 53.28 -38.46 22.60
C ASN A 208 53.35 -37.64 21.31
N THR A 209 52.25 -36.95 21.03
CA THR A 209 52.26 -35.59 20.45
C THR A 209 50.89 -35.00 20.72
N ASN A 210 50.81 -34.24 21.82
CA ASN A 210 49.72 -33.24 22.01
C ASN A 210 49.99 -32.09 21.04
N ASP A 211 49.46 -32.19 19.87
CA ASP A 211 49.17 -31.02 19.01
C ASP A 211 47.70 -31.00 18.75
N ILE A 212 46.97 -30.54 19.74
CA ILE A 212 45.61 -30.05 19.52
C ILE A 212 45.82 -28.70 18.78
N GLN A 213 45.91 -28.79 17.44
CA GLN A 213 45.61 -27.62 16.64
C GLN A 213 44.12 -27.30 16.86
N GLU A 214 43.86 -26.35 17.75
CA GLU A 214 42.61 -25.61 17.73
C GLU A 214 42.44 -25.05 16.30
N ASN A 215 41.69 -25.77 15.48
CA ASN A 215 41.13 -25.21 14.28
C ASN A 215 40.31 -24.00 14.71
N SER A 216 40.95 -22.85 14.71
CA SER A 216 40.28 -21.57 14.81
C SER A 216 39.36 -21.44 13.59
N ILE A 217 38.11 -21.91 13.76
CA ILE A 217 37.02 -21.63 12.83
C ILE A 217 36.96 -20.10 12.80
N SER A 218 37.49 -19.51 11.75
CA SER A 218 37.42 -18.07 11.52
C SER A 218 35.94 -17.70 11.46
N LYS A 219 35.44 -17.12 12.55
CA LYS A 219 34.11 -16.51 12.61
C LYS A 219 34.11 -15.35 11.59
N GLN A 220 33.65 -15.61 10.39
CA GLN A 220 33.54 -14.56 9.40
C GLN A 220 32.38 -13.64 9.83
N GLN A 221 32.72 -12.44 10.28
CA GLN A 221 31.76 -11.42 10.60
C GLN A 221 30.95 -11.05 9.38
N LEU A 222 29.65 -10.79 9.58
CA LEU A 222 28.71 -10.47 8.50
C LEU A 222 29.01 -9.07 7.93
N TRP A 223 29.34 -8.12 8.80
CA TRP A 223 29.66 -6.74 8.42
C TRP A 223 31.14 -6.46 8.66
N GLN A 224 31.77 -5.79 7.68
CA GLN A 224 33.19 -5.41 7.78
C GLN A 224 33.43 -4.41 8.91
N ALA A 225 32.46 -3.52 9.15
CA ALA A 225 32.47 -2.59 10.29
C ALA A 225 31.26 -2.83 11.18
N PRO A 226 31.44 -2.80 12.51
CA PRO A 226 30.32 -2.89 13.45
C PRO A 226 29.28 -1.79 13.21
N VAL A 227 28.01 -2.12 13.36
CA VAL A 227 26.89 -1.23 13.09
C VAL A 227 26.40 -0.57 14.38
N SER A 228 26.26 0.75 14.37
CA SER A 228 25.72 1.52 15.49
C SER A 228 24.61 2.46 15.01
N PHE A 229 23.45 2.41 15.67
CA PHE A 229 22.32 3.30 15.38
C PHE A 229 21.37 3.42 16.57
N GLN A 230 20.51 4.43 16.53
CA GLN A 230 19.40 4.58 17.46
C GLN A 230 18.13 4.84 16.67
N LEU A 231 17.07 4.06 16.99
CA LEU A 231 15.75 4.14 16.36
C LEU A 231 14.75 4.67 17.37
N LYS A 232 14.03 5.73 17.01
CA LYS A 232 12.99 6.34 17.85
C LYS A 232 11.62 6.20 17.22
N SER A 233 10.59 6.30 18.03
CA SER A 233 9.20 6.33 17.55
C SER A 233 8.97 7.54 16.66
N GLY A 234 8.46 7.28 15.45
CA GLY A 234 8.24 8.28 14.40
C GLY A 234 9.40 8.44 13.41
N ASP A 235 10.55 7.83 13.65
CA ASP A 235 11.68 7.87 12.73
C ASP A 235 11.40 7.08 11.44
N ARG A 236 12.05 7.51 10.35
CA ARG A 236 12.00 6.86 9.05
C ARG A 236 13.41 6.52 8.58
N PHE A 237 13.71 5.22 8.57
CA PHE A 237 15.02 4.69 8.24
C PHE A 237 15.00 3.91 6.93
N ARG A 238 16.06 4.07 6.15
CA ARG A 238 16.42 3.16 5.06
C ARG A 238 17.56 2.24 5.52
N ILE A 239 17.46 0.95 5.21
CA ILE A 239 18.59 0.03 5.27
C ILE A 239 19.07 -0.19 3.84
N GLU A 240 20.32 0.14 3.57
CA GLU A 240 20.95 0.06 2.26
C GLU A 240 22.16 -0.89 2.30
N GLY A 241 22.38 -1.62 1.22
CA GLY A 241 23.51 -2.55 1.06
C GLY A 241 23.28 -3.49 -0.10
N ALA A 242 24.34 -4.12 -0.58
CA ALA A 242 24.30 -5.10 -1.65
C ALA A 242 23.42 -6.33 -1.30
N ASN A 243 23.08 -7.14 -2.29
CA ASN A 243 22.41 -8.40 -2.00
C ASN A 243 23.34 -9.29 -1.19
N GLY A 244 22.83 -9.90 -0.11
CA GLY A 244 23.65 -10.68 0.82
C GLY A 244 24.37 -9.88 1.90
N SER A 245 24.29 -8.53 1.94
CA SER A 245 24.96 -7.71 2.96
C SER A 245 24.38 -7.83 4.38
N GLY A 246 23.39 -8.70 4.60
CA GLY A 246 22.83 -8.91 5.94
C GLY A 246 21.66 -8.01 6.30
N LYS A 247 21.00 -7.36 5.34
CA LYS A 247 19.79 -6.51 5.60
C LYS A 247 18.71 -7.25 6.39
N THR A 248 18.36 -8.44 5.96
CA THR A 248 17.36 -9.28 6.65
C THR A 248 17.85 -9.72 8.04
N THR A 249 19.16 -9.96 8.22
CA THR A 249 19.75 -10.29 9.52
C THR A 249 19.63 -9.09 10.47
N LEU A 250 19.90 -7.87 10.00
CA LEU A 250 19.72 -6.66 10.80
C LEU A 250 18.24 -6.48 11.20
N LEU A 251 17.29 -6.73 10.31
CA LEU A 251 15.86 -6.71 10.66
C LEU A 251 15.51 -7.74 11.74
N LYS A 252 16.04 -8.95 11.66
CA LYS A 252 15.84 -9.99 12.69
C LYS A 252 16.45 -9.60 14.05
N LEU A 253 17.55 -8.88 14.06
CA LEU A 253 18.14 -8.30 15.30
C LEU A 253 17.22 -7.21 15.86
N ILE A 254 16.78 -6.26 15.03
CA ILE A 254 15.87 -5.18 15.44
C ILE A 254 14.56 -5.74 16.00
N THR A 255 13.99 -6.77 15.37
CA THR A 255 12.75 -7.42 15.83
C THR A 255 12.95 -8.38 17.01
N GLY A 256 14.20 -8.67 17.41
CA GLY A 256 14.54 -9.56 18.53
C GLY A 256 14.42 -11.05 18.21
N GLN A 257 14.32 -11.41 16.94
CA GLN A 257 14.37 -12.80 16.48
C GLN A 257 15.80 -13.38 16.55
N LEU A 258 16.80 -12.50 16.50
CA LEU A 258 18.22 -12.83 16.68
C LEU A 258 18.82 -11.91 17.76
N GLN A 259 19.94 -12.36 18.34
CA GLN A 259 20.77 -11.57 19.24
C GLN A 259 22.11 -11.27 18.58
N PRO A 260 22.69 -10.09 18.76
CA PRO A 260 24.02 -9.79 18.23
C PRO A 260 25.05 -10.65 18.95
N GLN A 261 26.11 -11.04 18.23
CA GLN A 261 27.20 -11.79 18.82
C GLN A 261 28.29 -10.86 19.37
N GLU A 262 28.36 -9.66 18.83
CA GLU A 262 29.26 -8.61 19.30
C GLU A 262 28.47 -7.31 19.49
N GLY A 263 28.94 -6.46 20.39
CA GLY A 263 28.28 -5.22 20.73
C GLY A 263 27.09 -5.38 21.64
N THR A 264 26.27 -4.35 21.74
CA THR A 264 25.04 -4.35 22.57
C THR A 264 23.85 -3.85 21.79
N LEU A 265 22.73 -4.57 21.92
CA LEU A 265 21.45 -4.16 21.34
C LEU A 265 20.41 -4.14 22.46
N THR A 266 19.88 -2.95 22.75
CA THR A 266 18.79 -2.77 23.70
C THR A 266 17.51 -2.44 22.94
N ARG A 267 16.41 -3.04 23.35
CA ARG A 267 15.12 -2.92 22.71
C ARG A 267 14.04 -2.69 23.76
N THR A 268 13.10 -1.79 23.50
CA THR A 268 11.86 -1.65 24.27
C THR A 268 10.76 -2.46 23.62
N ASP A 269 9.64 -2.66 24.32
CA ASP A 269 8.46 -3.31 23.74
C ASP A 269 7.79 -2.36 22.75
N PHE A 270 7.54 -2.87 21.54
CA PHE A 270 6.79 -2.24 20.48
C PHE A 270 6.15 -3.30 19.57
N SER A 271 5.02 -2.96 19.00
CA SER A 271 4.35 -3.77 17.99
C SER A 271 4.89 -3.43 16.61
N TYR A 272 5.09 -4.42 15.75
CA TYR A 272 5.53 -4.20 14.38
C TYR A 272 4.78 -5.07 13.39
N VAL A 273 4.71 -4.60 12.16
CA VAL A 273 4.25 -5.38 11.00
C VAL A 273 5.40 -5.45 10.00
N TYR A 274 5.75 -6.68 9.63
CA TYR A 274 6.75 -6.96 8.62
C TYR A 274 6.07 -7.33 7.31
N LEU A 275 6.22 -6.46 6.33
CA LEU A 275 5.70 -6.67 4.98
C LEU A 275 6.86 -7.07 4.07
N ASN A 276 6.93 -8.34 3.79
CA ASN A 276 7.88 -8.98 2.88
C ASN A 276 7.21 -9.37 1.56
N GLN A 277 7.98 -9.90 0.63
CA GLN A 277 7.50 -10.37 -0.67
C GLN A 277 6.55 -11.59 -0.58
N GLU A 278 6.52 -12.30 0.53
CA GLU A 278 5.67 -13.49 0.73
C GLU A 278 4.24 -13.12 1.17
N TYR A 279 4.03 -11.87 1.60
CA TYR A 279 2.71 -11.39 2.07
C TYR A 279 2.07 -12.29 3.13
N SER A 280 2.85 -12.75 4.11
CA SER A 280 2.45 -13.74 5.13
C SER A 280 1.21 -13.35 5.95
N ILE A 281 0.82 -12.08 5.90
CA ILE A 281 -0.40 -11.56 6.52
C ILE A 281 -1.68 -11.99 5.76
N ILE A 282 -1.56 -12.43 4.50
CA ILE A 282 -2.69 -12.83 3.65
C ILE A 282 -2.84 -14.36 3.66
N ASP A 283 -4.03 -14.83 4.02
CA ASP A 283 -4.37 -16.26 3.89
C ASP A 283 -4.90 -16.54 2.48
N ASP A 284 -4.16 -17.31 1.71
CA ASP A 284 -4.49 -17.68 0.33
C ASP A 284 -5.81 -18.47 0.19
N ARG A 285 -6.33 -19.02 1.29
CA ARG A 285 -7.59 -19.78 1.30
C ARG A 285 -8.83 -18.89 1.30
N ASN A 286 -8.70 -17.67 1.82
CA ASN A 286 -9.79 -16.72 1.92
C ASN A 286 -10.07 -16.04 0.57
N SER A 287 -11.30 -15.56 0.41
CA SER A 287 -11.62 -14.51 -0.56
C SER A 287 -11.15 -13.14 -0.05
N ILE A 288 -11.11 -12.13 -0.92
CA ILE A 288 -10.75 -10.75 -0.54
C ILE A 288 -11.64 -10.26 0.60
N LEU A 289 -12.93 -10.49 0.51
CA LEU A 289 -13.89 -10.02 1.52
C LEU A 289 -13.74 -10.79 2.84
N GLU A 290 -13.57 -12.10 2.81
CA GLU A 290 -13.32 -12.94 4.00
C GLU A 290 -12.02 -12.54 4.68
N GLN A 291 -10.96 -12.27 3.91
CA GLN A 291 -9.70 -11.78 4.44
C GLN A 291 -9.88 -10.43 5.15
N ALA A 292 -10.64 -9.51 4.56
CA ALA A 292 -10.94 -8.23 5.18
C ALA A 292 -11.76 -8.40 6.49
N TYR A 293 -12.73 -9.30 6.51
CA TYR A 293 -13.50 -9.62 7.73
C TYR A 293 -12.65 -10.25 8.81
N ALA A 294 -11.69 -11.11 8.48
CA ALA A 294 -10.78 -11.73 9.45
C ALA A 294 -9.96 -10.70 10.23
N PHE A 295 -9.74 -9.51 9.65
CA PHE A 295 -9.04 -8.39 10.30
C PHE A 295 -9.98 -7.38 10.97
N ASN A 296 -11.28 -7.58 10.95
CA ASN A 296 -12.25 -6.64 11.52
C ASN A 296 -12.37 -6.74 13.05
N SER A 297 -11.30 -6.48 13.77
CA SER A 297 -11.30 -6.42 15.24
C SER A 297 -12.06 -5.20 15.80
N ARG A 298 -12.30 -4.19 14.96
CA ARG A 298 -13.05 -2.96 15.31
C ARG A 298 -14.56 -3.13 15.24
N ASN A 299 -15.07 -4.26 14.78
CA ASN A 299 -16.48 -4.47 14.49
C ASN A 299 -17.06 -3.41 13.55
N LEU A 300 -16.28 -3.00 12.55
CA LEU A 300 -16.78 -2.09 11.52
C LEU A 300 -17.98 -2.70 10.81
N PRO A 301 -19.01 -1.90 10.51
CA PRO A 301 -20.12 -2.38 9.72
C PRO A 301 -19.67 -2.74 8.29
N GLU A 302 -20.35 -3.68 7.67
CA GLU A 302 -19.99 -4.22 6.35
C GLU A 302 -19.77 -3.14 5.28
N HIS A 303 -20.60 -2.09 5.30
CA HIS A 303 -20.48 -1.01 4.31
C HIS A 303 -19.17 -0.22 4.44
N GLU A 304 -18.63 -0.07 5.64
CA GLU A 304 -17.34 0.60 5.87
C GLU A 304 -16.17 -0.26 5.35
N ILE A 305 -16.20 -1.57 5.60
CA ILE A 305 -15.21 -2.52 5.05
C ILE A 305 -15.23 -2.44 3.51
N LYS A 306 -16.41 -2.46 2.91
CA LYS A 306 -16.59 -2.34 1.46
C LYS A 306 -16.08 -1.00 0.91
N ILE A 307 -16.23 0.10 1.64
CA ILE A 307 -15.65 1.41 1.29
C ILE A 307 -14.12 1.34 1.32
N ILE A 308 -13.53 0.74 2.35
CA ILE A 308 -12.09 0.60 2.47
C ILE A 308 -11.55 -0.28 1.33
N LEU A 309 -12.17 -1.43 1.05
CA LEU A 309 -11.80 -2.30 -0.07
C LEU A 309 -11.82 -1.55 -1.41
N ASN A 310 -12.87 -0.77 -1.68
CA ASN A 310 -12.94 0.04 -2.90
C ASN A 310 -11.82 1.09 -2.97
N ARG A 311 -11.43 1.70 -1.86
CA ARG A 311 -10.30 2.67 -1.80
C ARG A 311 -8.98 2.00 -2.17
N TYR A 312 -8.80 0.73 -1.82
CA TYR A 312 -7.61 -0.07 -2.16
C TYR A 312 -7.76 -0.82 -3.50
N LEU A 313 -8.66 -0.36 -4.38
CA LEU A 313 -8.88 -0.89 -5.73
C LEU A 313 -9.44 -2.33 -5.77
N PHE A 314 -10.26 -2.69 -4.82
CA PHE A 314 -11.03 -3.94 -4.85
C PHE A 314 -12.50 -3.62 -5.06
N PRO A 315 -12.97 -3.55 -6.33
CA PRO A 315 -14.37 -3.32 -6.65
C PRO A 315 -15.23 -4.52 -6.25
N ALA A 316 -16.54 -4.29 -6.15
CA ALA A 316 -17.50 -5.32 -5.73
C ALA A 316 -17.44 -6.62 -6.56
N SER A 317 -17.06 -6.51 -7.84
CA SER A 317 -16.89 -7.67 -8.72
C SER A 317 -15.72 -8.59 -8.37
N GLU A 318 -14.81 -8.14 -7.50
CA GLU A 318 -13.60 -8.89 -7.14
C GLU A 318 -13.63 -9.43 -5.71
N TRP A 319 -14.63 -9.06 -4.89
CA TRP A 319 -14.63 -9.42 -3.48
C TRP A 319 -14.64 -10.93 -3.20
N ASP A 320 -15.23 -11.72 -4.09
CA ASP A 320 -15.29 -13.19 -4.00
C ASP A 320 -14.05 -13.86 -4.63
N LYS A 321 -13.11 -13.07 -5.20
CA LYS A 321 -11.87 -13.59 -5.77
C LYS A 321 -10.97 -14.13 -4.64
N SER A 322 -10.48 -15.37 -4.80
CA SER A 322 -9.56 -15.99 -3.84
C SER A 322 -8.24 -15.22 -3.79
N CYS A 323 -7.71 -15.01 -2.58
CA CYS A 323 -6.43 -14.34 -2.33
C CYS A 323 -5.25 -15.05 -3.03
N ARG A 324 -5.34 -16.35 -3.27
CA ARG A 324 -4.35 -17.11 -4.04
C ARG A 324 -4.17 -16.62 -5.47
N LYS A 325 -5.24 -16.06 -6.07
CA LYS A 325 -5.23 -15.57 -7.46
C LYS A 325 -4.79 -14.12 -7.59
N LEU A 326 -4.44 -13.48 -6.48
CA LEU A 326 -3.99 -12.11 -6.48
C LEU A 326 -2.54 -12.00 -6.94
N SER A 327 -2.25 -10.98 -7.73
CA SER A 327 -0.88 -10.55 -8.02
C SER A 327 -0.19 -10.05 -6.76
N GLY A 328 1.15 -9.94 -6.77
CA GLY A 328 1.91 -9.38 -5.66
C GLY A 328 1.43 -7.99 -5.27
N GLY A 329 1.14 -7.12 -6.25
CA GLY A 329 0.59 -5.78 -6.02
C GLY A 329 -0.80 -5.78 -5.38
N GLU A 330 -1.67 -6.67 -5.83
CA GLU A 330 -2.99 -6.86 -5.22
C GLU A 330 -2.87 -7.37 -3.78
N LYS A 331 -1.98 -8.35 -3.52
CA LYS A 331 -1.73 -8.86 -2.16
C LYS A 331 -1.21 -7.75 -1.23
N MET A 332 -0.27 -6.92 -1.70
CA MET A 332 0.24 -5.80 -0.92
C MET A 332 -0.87 -4.80 -0.58
N ARG A 333 -1.68 -4.40 -1.57
CA ARG A 333 -2.83 -3.50 -1.34
C ARG A 333 -3.83 -4.10 -0.35
N LEU A 334 -4.11 -5.40 -0.46
CA LEU A 334 -5.01 -6.10 0.48
C LEU A 334 -4.42 -6.16 1.89
N ALA A 335 -3.11 -6.37 2.04
CA ALA A 335 -2.43 -6.34 3.33
C ALA A 335 -2.61 -4.98 4.02
N PHE A 336 -2.37 -3.87 3.31
CA PHE A 336 -2.63 -2.54 3.85
C PHE A 336 -4.11 -2.29 4.16
N CYS A 337 -5.01 -2.77 3.30
CA CYS A 337 -6.45 -2.72 3.54
C CYS A 337 -6.83 -3.43 4.85
N CYS A 338 -6.32 -4.64 5.08
CA CYS A 338 -6.53 -5.40 6.32
C CYS A 338 -5.99 -4.67 7.56
N LEU A 339 -4.81 -4.07 7.47
CA LEU A 339 -4.24 -3.28 8.55
C LEU A 339 -5.06 -2.03 8.86
N MET A 340 -5.65 -1.39 7.85
CA MET A 340 -6.58 -0.27 8.04
C MET A 340 -7.90 -0.68 8.70
N ILE A 341 -8.37 -1.90 8.43
CA ILE A 341 -9.60 -2.45 9.03
C ILE A 341 -9.35 -2.84 10.48
N SER A 342 -8.14 -3.33 10.79
CA SER A 342 -7.80 -3.76 12.15
C SER A 342 -7.72 -2.57 13.12
N ASN A 343 -7.90 -2.85 14.40
CA ASN A 343 -7.77 -1.81 15.45
C ASN A 343 -6.30 -1.57 15.86
N ASN A 344 -5.40 -2.43 15.41
CA ASN A 344 -4.01 -2.41 15.83
C ASN A 344 -3.15 -1.73 14.78
N THR A 345 -3.01 -0.41 14.89
CA THR A 345 -1.96 0.29 14.17
C THR A 345 -0.62 -0.11 14.78
N PRO A 346 0.29 -0.74 14.05
CA PRO A 346 1.58 -1.12 14.60
C PRO A 346 2.37 0.14 14.99
N ASP A 347 3.31 0.01 15.91
CA ASP A 347 4.23 1.09 16.26
C ASP A 347 5.33 1.26 15.20
N MET A 348 5.58 0.19 14.43
CA MET A 348 6.61 0.16 13.40
C MET A 348 6.16 -0.65 12.17
N PHE A 349 6.32 -0.07 10.99
CA PHE A 349 6.31 -0.80 9.71
C PHE A 349 7.73 -1.16 9.29
N ILE A 350 7.93 -2.41 8.94
CA ILE A 350 9.13 -2.92 8.29
C ILE A 350 8.76 -3.33 6.88
N LEU A 351 9.31 -2.64 5.90
CA LEU A 351 9.00 -2.78 4.48
C LEU A 351 10.23 -3.36 3.77
N ASP A 352 10.13 -4.60 3.31
CA ASP A 352 11.23 -5.28 2.61
C ASP A 352 10.90 -5.39 1.13
N GLU A 353 11.52 -4.51 0.33
CA GLU A 353 11.30 -4.34 -1.11
C GLU A 353 9.79 -4.17 -1.49
N PRO A 354 9.07 -3.24 -0.85
CA PRO A 354 7.62 -3.13 -0.97
C PRO A 354 7.15 -2.70 -2.36
N THR A 355 8.05 -2.17 -3.20
CA THR A 355 7.74 -1.70 -4.55
C THR A 355 8.02 -2.75 -5.64
N ASN A 356 8.64 -3.88 -5.28
CA ASN A 356 8.94 -4.92 -6.25
C ASN A 356 7.66 -5.60 -6.75
N ASN A 357 7.60 -5.87 -8.07
CA ASN A 357 6.46 -6.51 -8.73
C ASN A 357 5.12 -5.74 -8.61
N LEU A 358 5.17 -4.44 -8.28
CA LEU A 358 3.99 -3.59 -8.22
C LEU A 358 3.85 -2.74 -9.47
N ASP A 359 2.60 -2.52 -9.88
CA ASP A 359 2.28 -1.48 -10.84
C ASP A 359 2.39 -0.08 -10.22
N ILE A 360 2.47 0.94 -11.05
CA ILE A 360 2.63 2.33 -10.60
C ILE A 360 1.48 2.76 -9.68
N GLN A 361 0.25 2.34 -9.97
CA GLN A 361 -0.91 2.69 -9.14
C GLN A 361 -0.81 2.07 -7.74
N SER A 362 -0.40 0.80 -7.65
CA SER A 362 -0.16 0.14 -6.36
C SER A 362 0.96 0.82 -5.56
N ILE A 363 2.05 1.21 -6.23
CA ILE A 363 3.15 1.97 -5.60
C ILE A 363 2.63 3.30 -5.03
N GLU A 364 1.84 4.05 -5.79
CA GLU A 364 1.27 5.33 -5.34
C GLU A 364 0.36 5.16 -4.11
N ILE A 365 -0.49 4.13 -4.10
CA ILE A 365 -1.37 3.82 -2.96
C ILE A 365 -0.56 3.53 -1.71
N ILE A 366 0.44 2.66 -1.82
CA ILE A 366 1.29 2.27 -0.69
C ILE A 366 2.10 3.47 -0.20
N THR A 367 2.67 4.24 -1.12
CA THR A 367 3.42 5.46 -0.80
C THR A 367 2.54 6.46 -0.03
N ALA A 368 1.33 6.74 -0.52
CA ALA A 368 0.38 7.62 0.16
C ALA A 368 -0.02 7.08 1.55
N THR A 369 -0.19 5.77 1.66
CA THR A 369 -0.53 5.10 2.92
C THR A 369 0.59 5.26 3.95
N ILE A 370 1.85 4.97 3.56
CA ILE A 370 3.01 5.06 4.45
C ILE A 370 3.35 6.53 4.76
N LYS A 371 3.20 7.45 3.80
CA LYS A 371 3.44 8.88 4.02
C LYS A 371 2.57 9.45 5.15
N ASN A 372 1.31 9.03 5.22
CA ASN A 372 0.35 9.48 6.23
C ASN A 372 0.45 8.73 7.56
N TYR A 373 1.23 7.67 7.63
CA TYR A 373 1.45 6.92 8.86
C TYR A 373 2.40 7.68 9.79
N ALA A 374 1.99 7.88 11.05
CA ALA A 374 2.73 8.66 12.05
C ALA A 374 3.76 7.84 12.86
N GLY A 375 3.73 6.50 12.76
CA GLY A 375 4.68 5.63 13.48
C GLY A 375 6.02 5.48 12.75
N THR A 376 6.85 4.61 13.28
CA THR A 376 8.20 4.33 12.77
C THR A 376 8.16 3.52 11.48
N VAL A 377 9.02 3.84 10.53
CA VAL A 377 9.16 3.10 9.27
C VAL A 377 10.60 2.69 9.06
N ILE A 378 10.83 1.40 8.82
CA ILE A 378 12.09 0.89 8.30
C ILE A 378 11.81 0.38 6.88
N ALA A 379 12.54 0.88 5.90
CA ALA A 379 12.39 0.49 4.51
C ALA A 379 13.69 -0.05 3.92
N ILE A 380 13.62 -1.23 3.32
CA ILE A 380 14.61 -1.74 2.38
C ILE A 380 13.99 -1.55 1.00
N SER A 381 14.55 -0.69 0.18
CA SER A 381 14.07 -0.51 -1.19
C SER A 381 15.15 0.09 -2.08
N HIS A 382 15.14 -0.36 -3.33
CA HIS A 382 15.95 0.21 -4.41
C HIS A 382 15.22 1.31 -5.20
N ASP A 383 13.96 1.59 -4.87
CA ASP A 383 13.17 2.67 -5.47
C ASP A 383 13.42 3.99 -4.72
N ASN A 384 14.29 4.83 -5.27
CA ASN A 384 14.63 6.12 -4.67
C ASN A 384 13.44 7.09 -4.63
N TYR A 385 12.51 7.05 -5.60
CA TYR A 385 11.29 7.85 -5.56
C TYR A 385 10.41 7.46 -4.37
N PHE A 386 10.23 6.16 -4.14
CA PHE A 386 9.49 5.67 -2.99
C PHE A 386 10.11 6.14 -1.66
N ILE A 387 11.42 5.95 -1.50
CA ILE A 387 12.17 6.34 -0.29
C ILE A 387 12.03 7.84 -0.03
N GLN A 388 12.16 8.67 -1.06
CA GLN A 388 12.02 10.13 -0.94
C GLN A 388 10.60 10.54 -0.60
N GLU A 389 9.59 9.95 -1.29
CA GLU A 389 8.18 10.29 -1.11
C GLU A 389 7.64 9.91 0.27
N ILE A 390 8.13 8.81 0.87
CA ILE A 390 7.78 8.42 2.24
C ILE A 390 8.53 9.22 3.31
N GLY A 391 9.44 10.12 2.94
CA GLY A 391 10.14 11.02 3.86
C GLY A 391 11.22 10.35 4.72
N VAL A 392 12.00 9.43 4.14
CA VAL A 392 13.14 8.82 4.84
C VAL A 392 14.23 9.86 5.03
N GLU A 393 14.69 10.03 6.27
CA GLU A 393 15.70 11.01 6.67
C GLU A 393 17.04 10.37 7.07
N GLN A 394 17.03 9.09 7.42
CA GLN A 394 18.19 8.39 7.96
C GLN A 394 18.46 7.10 7.18
N CYS A 395 19.74 6.77 7.01
CA CYS A 395 20.18 5.57 6.30
C CYS A 395 21.17 4.77 7.12
N ILE A 396 21.00 3.46 7.19
CA ILE A 396 21.96 2.50 7.73
C ILE A 396 22.58 1.80 6.52
N LEU A 397 23.86 2.05 6.28
CA LEU A 397 24.62 1.42 5.20
C LEU A 397 25.32 0.16 5.73
N LEU A 398 25.04 -0.98 5.08
CA LEU A 398 25.69 -2.28 5.37
C LEU A 398 26.70 -2.59 4.27
N SER A 399 27.93 -2.83 4.68
CA SER A 399 29.07 -3.12 3.80
C SER A 399 29.66 -4.51 4.08
#